data_0313a9f24aabb7dc14d22dc221451001
#
_entry.id   0313a9f24aabb7dc14d22dc221451001
#
_cell.length_a   1.000
_cell.length_b   1.000
_cell.length_c   1.000
_cell.angle_alpha   90.00
_cell.angle_beta   90.00
_cell.angle_gamma   90.00
#
_symmetry.space_group_name_H-M   'P 1'
#
loop_
_entity.id
_entity.type
_entity.pdbx_description
1 polymer ?
#
loop_
_entity_poly.entity_id
_entity_poly.type
_entity_poly.pdbx_seq_one_letter_code
_entity_poly.pdbx_strand_id
1 'polypeptide(L)'
;MIIKSFRNRTVPWHVKSKKDLIAWALVTFRDDKPISNGEFVFELRCTRFGGLLHNLRDEGWDIATVQGKERGHYVYYLLSMPDEETNNQLKLVQ
;
A
#
# COMPACT_ATOMS: atom_id res chain seq x y z
N MET A 1 3.50 16.04 -7.10
CA MET A 1 2.44 16.60 -6.23
C MET A 1 1.65 15.48 -5.57
N ILE A 2 1.37 15.61 -4.29
CA ILE A 2 0.61 14.60 -3.53
C ILE A 2 -0.86 15.00 -3.50
N ILE A 3 -1.75 14.03 -3.71
CA ILE A 3 -3.18 14.26 -3.63
C ILE A 3 -3.59 14.57 -2.18
N LYS A 4 -4.75 15.22 -2.02
CA LYS A 4 -5.21 15.63 -0.69
C LYS A 4 -6.09 14.59 -0.01
N SER A 5 -6.75 13.72 -0.78
CA SER A 5 -7.64 12.72 -0.22
C SER A 5 -7.76 11.50 -1.14
N PHE A 6 -8.13 10.37 -0.54
CA PHE A 6 -8.35 9.12 -1.26
C PHE A 6 -9.43 8.34 -0.52
N ARG A 7 -10.46 7.91 -1.23
CA ARG A 7 -11.61 7.17 -0.68
C ARG A 7 -12.22 7.89 0.53
N ASN A 8 -12.40 9.22 0.42
CA ASN A 8 -12.97 10.06 1.47
C ASN A 8 -12.13 10.17 2.75
N ARG A 9 -10.86 9.79 2.66
CA ARG A 9 -9.90 9.95 3.75
C ARG A 9 -8.88 11.02 3.39
N THR A 10 -8.62 11.93 4.30
CA THR A 10 -7.63 12.98 4.10
C THR A 10 -6.23 12.40 4.21
N VAL A 11 -5.39 12.68 3.22
CA VAL A 11 -3.99 12.24 3.25
C VAL A 11 -3.25 13.06 4.32
N PRO A 12 -2.56 12.40 5.27
CA PRO A 12 -1.85 13.13 6.34
C PRO A 12 -0.77 14.05 5.79
N TRP A 13 -0.52 15.13 6.51
CA TRP A 13 0.48 16.14 6.11
C TRP A 13 1.89 15.58 5.99
N HIS A 14 2.22 14.53 6.73
CA HIS A 14 3.56 13.94 6.72
C HIS A 14 3.82 13.06 5.50
N VAL A 15 2.78 12.76 4.71
CA VAL A 15 2.93 11.99 3.47
C VAL A 15 3.42 12.94 2.40
N LYS A 16 4.70 12.84 2.01
CA LYS A 16 5.33 13.79 1.10
C LYS A 16 5.84 13.19 -0.20
N SER A 17 5.91 11.86 -0.29
CA SER A 17 6.36 11.20 -1.50
C SER A 17 5.29 10.23 -2.01
N LYS A 18 5.40 9.84 -3.27
CA LYS A 18 4.49 8.84 -3.84
C LYS A 18 4.62 7.50 -3.13
N LYS A 19 5.83 7.12 -2.73
CA LYS A 19 6.08 5.91 -1.97
C LYS A 19 5.35 5.96 -0.62
N ASP A 20 5.46 7.08 0.09
CA ASP A 20 4.75 7.28 1.36
C ASP A 20 3.24 7.22 1.16
N LEU A 21 2.76 7.78 0.05
CA LEU A 21 1.34 7.78 -0.26
C LEU A 21 0.81 6.35 -0.46
N ILE A 22 1.55 5.53 -1.21
CA ILE A 22 1.17 4.13 -1.44
C ILE A 22 1.19 3.38 -0.10
N ALA A 23 2.23 3.57 0.71
CA ALA A 23 2.34 2.93 2.01
C ALA A 23 1.16 3.32 2.92
N TRP A 24 0.85 4.62 2.98
CA TRP A 24 -0.29 5.11 3.75
C TRP A 24 -1.60 4.48 3.30
N ALA A 25 -1.82 4.40 1.98
CA ALA A 25 -3.05 3.83 1.44
C ALA A 25 -3.19 2.35 1.79
N LEU A 26 -2.09 1.59 1.66
CA LEU A 26 -2.10 0.16 1.98
C LEU A 26 -2.39 -0.07 3.47
N VAL A 27 -1.82 0.73 4.34
CA VAL A 27 -2.05 0.62 5.80
C VAL A 27 -3.47 1.03 6.16
N THR A 28 -3.91 2.16 5.65
CA THR A 28 -5.21 2.75 6.00
C THR A 28 -6.37 1.84 5.58
N PHE A 29 -6.25 1.24 4.40
CA PHE A 29 -7.31 0.38 3.85
C PHE A 29 -6.98 -1.10 3.92
N ARG A 30 -6.11 -1.47 4.85
CA ARG A 30 -5.66 -2.85 5.02
C ARG A 30 -6.82 -3.81 5.28
N ASP A 31 -7.74 -3.41 6.16
CA ASP A 31 -8.90 -4.22 6.53
C ASP A 31 -10.14 -3.87 5.73
N ASP A 32 -9.96 -3.12 4.67
CA ASP A 32 -11.01 -2.67 3.78
C ASP A 32 -10.78 -3.30 2.41
N LYS A 33 -11.46 -2.77 1.39
CA LYS A 33 -11.34 -3.24 0.02
C LYS A 33 -9.91 -3.10 -0.50
N PRO A 34 -9.33 -4.14 -1.13
CA PRO A 34 -7.99 -4.04 -1.73
C PRO A 34 -7.90 -2.91 -2.74
N ILE A 35 -6.71 -2.38 -2.93
CA ILE A 35 -6.47 -1.26 -3.84
C ILE A 35 -6.11 -1.82 -5.22
N SER A 36 -6.85 -1.39 -6.25
CA SER A 36 -6.60 -1.85 -7.62
C SER A 36 -5.48 -1.06 -8.29
N ASN A 37 -4.90 -1.65 -9.35
CA ASN A 37 -3.93 -0.95 -10.17
C ASN A 37 -4.51 0.33 -10.74
N GLY A 38 -5.79 0.32 -11.11
CA GLY A 38 -6.47 1.52 -11.58
C GLY A 38 -6.51 2.63 -10.54
N GLU A 39 -6.76 2.27 -9.28
CA GLU A 39 -6.77 3.24 -8.20
C GLU A 39 -5.38 3.85 -7.99
N PHE A 40 -4.32 3.04 -8.06
CA PHE A 40 -2.96 3.56 -7.95
C PHE A 40 -2.66 4.58 -9.05
N VAL A 41 -3.05 4.29 -10.28
CA VAL A 41 -2.76 5.16 -11.42
C VAL A 41 -3.66 6.40 -11.44
N PHE A 42 -4.97 6.21 -11.33
CA PHE A 42 -5.94 7.29 -11.55
C PHE A 42 -6.32 8.05 -10.30
N GLU A 43 -6.45 7.37 -9.18
CA GLU A 43 -6.85 8.02 -7.92
C GLU A 43 -5.66 8.53 -7.14
N LEU A 44 -4.63 7.71 -6.98
CA LEU A 44 -3.43 8.10 -6.24
C LEU A 44 -2.39 8.77 -7.14
N ARG A 45 -2.61 8.75 -8.44
CA ARG A 45 -1.75 9.36 -9.45
C ARG A 45 -0.31 8.85 -9.40
N CYS A 46 -0.17 7.56 -9.20
CA CYS A 46 1.12 6.88 -9.11
C CYS A 46 1.30 5.98 -10.33
N THR A 47 1.72 6.54 -11.46
CA THR A 47 1.91 5.76 -12.69
C THR A 47 3.01 4.70 -12.55
N ARG A 48 3.97 4.94 -11.66
CA ARG A 48 5.09 4.01 -11.42
C ARG A 48 4.90 3.20 -10.14
N PHE A 49 3.65 2.92 -9.78
CA PHE A 49 3.36 2.21 -8.53
C PHE A 49 4.06 0.86 -8.43
N GLY A 50 4.26 0.16 -9.55
CA GLY A 50 4.94 -1.14 -9.55
C GLY A 50 6.35 -1.08 -8.98
N GLY A 51 7.12 -0.08 -9.39
CA GLY A 51 8.46 0.15 -8.87
C GLY A 51 8.45 0.53 -7.40
N LEU A 52 7.46 1.35 -7.00
CA LEU A 52 7.33 1.76 -5.61
C LEU A 52 6.92 0.59 -4.72
N LEU A 53 6.05 -0.30 -5.19
CA LEU A 53 5.70 -1.53 -4.47
C LEU A 53 6.92 -2.43 -4.32
N HIS A 54 7.74 -2.53 -5.37
CA HIS A 54 8.97 -3.31 -5.32
C HIS A 54 9.90 -2.76 -4.22
N ASN A 55 10.04 -1.46 -4.16
CA ASN A 55 10.86 -0.82 -3.12
C ASN A 55 10.34 -1.13 -1.72
N LEU A 56 9.03 -1.07 -1.53
CA LEU A 56 8.42 -1.40 -0.23
C LEU A 56 8.67 -2.85 0.13
N ARG A 57 8.54 -3.77 -0.83
CA ARG A 57 8.81 -5.19 -0.59
C ARG A 57 10.26 -5.42 -0.20
N ASP A 58 11.19 -4.70 -0.82
CA ASP A 58 12.61 -4.78 -0.47
C ASP A 58 12.86 -4.29 0.97
N GLU A 59 12.01 -3.39 1.46
CA GLU A 59 12.10 -2.89 2.84
C GLU A 59 11.42 -3.80 3.85
N GLY A 60 10.87 -4.93 3.40
CA GLY A 60 10.26 -5.90 4.29
C GLY A 60 8.74 -5.87 4.34
N TRP A 61 8.10 -5.06 3.50
CA TRP A 61 6.64 -5.02 3.42
C TRP A 61 6.12 -6.24 2.65
N ASP A 62 5.17 -6.95 3.23
CA ASP A 62 4.54 -8.10 2.57
C ASP A 62 3.23 -7.66 1.95
N ILE A 63 3.25 -7.48 0.63
CA ILE A 63 2.12 -6.96 -0.13
C ILE A 63 1.67 -8.03 -1.13
N ALA A 64 0.41 -8.46 -1.01
CA ALA A 64 -0.16 -9.46 -1.89
C ALA A 64 -0.68 -8.81 -3.17
N THR A 65 -0.56 -9.55 -4.28
CA THR A 65 -1.13 -9.17 -5.57
C THR A 65 -2.09 -10.27 -6.00
N VAL A 66 -3.34 -9.89 -6.31
CA VAL A 66 -4.35 -10.84 -6.77
C VAL A 66 -4.90 -10.35 -8.09
N GLN A 67 -4.98 -11.25 -9.08
CA GLN A 67 -5.55 -10.91 -10.38
C GLN A 67 -7.06 -10.79 -10.26
N GLY A 68 -7.61 -9.70 -10.81
CA GLY A 68 -9.04 -9.48 -10.83
C GLY A 68 -9.74 -10.30 -11.93
N LYS A 69 -11.06 -10.09 -12.05
CA LYS A 69 -11.87 -10.81 -13.03
C LYS A 69 -11.54 -10.45 -14.47
N GLU A 70 -11.13 -9.20 -14.70
CA GLU A 70 -10.82 -8.72 -16.04
C GLU A 70 -9.32 -8.81 -16.31
N ARG A 71 -8.98 -9.01 -17.57
CA ARG A 71 -7.59 -9.07 -18.01
C ARG A 71 -6.89 -7.74 -17.71
N GLY A 72 -5.72 -7.79 -17.09
CA GLY A 72 -4.97 -6.59 -16.74
C GLY A 72 -5.46 -5.91 -15.48
N HIS A 73 -6.45 -6.47 -14.79
CA HIS A 73 -6.94 -5.93 -13.54
C HIS A 73 -6.32 -6.67 -12.36
N TYR A 74 -5.62 -5.94 -11.50
CA TYR A 74 -4.98 -6.50 -10.31
C TYR A 74 -5.35 -5.69 -9.09
N VAL A 75 -5.44 -6.35 -7.95
CA VAL A 75 -5.66 -5.70 -6.67
C VAL A 75 -4.51 -6.04 -5.72
N TYR A 76 -4.22 -5.13 -4.82
CA TYR A 76 -3.10 -5.23 -3.91
C TYR A 76 -3.57 -4.98 -2.49
N TYR A 77 -3.04 -5.72 -1.54
CA TYR A 77 -3.35 -5.50 -0.13
C TYR A 77 -2.16 -5.86 0.75
N LEU A 78 -2.11 -5.22 1.90
CA LEU A 78 -1.01 -5.38 2.83
C LEU A 78 -1.25 -6.60 3.72
N LEU A 79 -0.29 -7.52 3.74
CA LEU A 79 -0.31 -8.67 4.64
C LEU A 79 0.39 -8.34 5.96
N SER A 80 1.59 -7.75 5.88
CA SER A 80 2.32 -7.36 7.08
C SER A 80 3.32 -6.26 6.77
N MET A 81 3.71 -5.54 7.82
CA MET A 81 4.75 -4.51 7.76
C MET A 81 5.98 -5.01 8.51
N PRO A 82 7.19 -4.47 8.19
CA PRO A 82 8.40 -4.89 8.89
C PRO A 82 8.31 -4.76 10.41
N ASP A 83 7.70 -3.67 10.88
CA ASP A 83 7.57 -3.42 12.33
C ASP A 83 6.65 -4.45 13.00
N GLU A 84 5.61 -4.88 12.30
CA GLU A 84 4.68 -5.89 12.83
C GLU A 84 5.38 -7.22 13.04
N GLU A 85 6.21 -7.64 12.08
CA GLU A 85 6.96 -8.88 12.19
C GLU A 85 7.92 -8.83 13.37
N THR A 86 8.62 -7.71 13.52
CA THR A 86 9.54 -7.52 14.63
C THR A 86 8.79 -7.60 15.96
N ASN A 87 7.66 -6.95 16.06
CA ASN A 87 6.84 -6.99 17.28
C ASN A 87 6.33 -8.39 17.58
N ASN A 88 5.92 -9.12 16.56
CA ASN A 88 5.46 -10.50 16.73
C ASN A 88 6.57 -11.40 17.21
N GLN A 89 7.78 -11.26 16.69
CA GLN A 89 8.93 -12.02 17.13
C GLN A 89 9.26 -11.73 18.58
N LEU A 90 9.20 -10.47 18.98
CA LEU A 90 9.45 -10.09 20.38
C LEU A 90 8.40 -10.69 21.31
N LYS A 91 7.15 -10.73 20.90
CA LYS A 91 6.08 -11.34 21.69
C LYS A 91 6.29 -12.84 21.85
N LEU A 92 6.77 -13.50 20.81
CA LEU A 92 7.03 -14.94 20.87
C LEU A 92 8.18 -15.28 21.80
N VAL A 93 9.15 -14.40 21.91
CA VAL A 93 10.32 -14.59 22.78
C VAL A 93 9.96 -14.37 24.25
N GLN A 94 9.00 -13.52 24.50
CA GLN A 94 8.57 -13.22 25.85
C GLN A 94 7.65 -14.32 26.39
#